data_be58d45d520f6d4ead0b07df1385311c
#
_entry.id   be58d45d520f6d4ead0b07df1385311c
#
_cell.length_a   1.000
_cell.length_b   1.000
_cell.length_c   1.000
_cell.angle_alpha   90.00
_cell.angle_beta   90.00
_cell.angle_gamma   90.00
#
_symmetry.space_group_name_H-M   'P 1'
#
loop_
_entity.id
_entity.type
_entity.pdbx_description
1 polymer ?
#
loop_
_entity_poly.entity_id
_entity_poly.type
_entity_poly.pdbx_seq_one_letter_code
_entity_poly.pdbx_strand_id
1 'polypeptide(L)'
;GQEVEPGTKLFEYDTEELAMTLDQGKLELEKITNNISSLNSQIATLTTEKKSAPASEQLSYTTQIQELQMEIKQEEYNYKVKELEVNRTQKSLEQSTVTSTVAGIVQEINEQQGTDPSTGESKPFMSILSTGKYRIKGKISEQNIGDLTPGTQVTIRSRVNEDEIWTGTV
;
A
#
# COMPACT_ATOMS: atom_id res chain seq x y z
N GLY A 1 9.84 3.42 26.46
CA GLY A 1 11.21 3.13 26.85
C GLY A 1 11.82 1.88 26.21
N GLN A 2 11.09 1.18 25.31
CA GLN A 2 11.61 0.00 24.62
C GLN A 2 12.54 0.41 23.48
N GLU A 3 13.71 -0.23 23.40
CA GLU A 3 14.62 -0.08 22.28
C GLU A 3 14.07 -0.84 21.05
N VAL A 4 14.16 -0.24 19.90
CA VAL A 4 13.72 -0.79 18.63
C VAL A 4 14.78 -0.59 17.55
N GLU A 5 14.89 -1.54 16.63
CA GLU A 5 15.74 -1.48 15.46
C GLU A 5 14.90 -1.47 14.17
N PRO A 6 15.47 -1.09 13.02
CA PRO A 6 14.77 -1.20 11.75
C PRO A 6 14.25 -2.64 11.54
N GLY A 7 12.94 -2.77 11.26
CA GLY A 7 12.27 -4.05 11.12
C GLY A 7 11.62 -4.59 12.39
N THR A 8 11.87 -4.00 13.57
CA THR A 8 11.18 -4.39 14.81
C THR A 8 9.69 -4.11 14.68
N LYS A 9 8.85 -5.11 14.92
CA LYS A 9 7.38 -4.96 14.95
C LYS A 9 6.99 -4.02 16.10
N LEU A 10 6.24 -2.98 15.77
CA LEU A 10 5.76 -1.98 16.74
C LEU A 10 4.33 -2.31 17.20
N PHE A 11 3.43 -2.47 16.24
CA PHE A 11 2.03 -2.83 16.48
C PHE A 11 1.42 -3.45 15.22
N GLU A 12 0.24 -3.99 15.37
CA GLU A 12 -0.54 -4.59 14.29
C GLU A 12 -1.98 -4.09 14.40
N TYR A 13 -2.55 -3.76 13.24
CA TYR A 13 -3.97 -3.45 13.16
C TYR A 13 -4.80 -4.75 13.24
N ASP A 14 -6.02 -4.65 13.74
CA ASP A 14 -6.98 -5.74 13.63
C ASP A 14 -7.30 -6.01 12.14
N THR A 15 -7.07 -7.23 11.73
CA THR A 15 -7.16 -7.64 10.32
C THR A 15 -8.28 -8.64 10.04
N GLU A 16 -9.08 -9.01 11.03
CA GLU A 16 -10.10 -10.04 10.88
C GLU A 16 -11.13 -9.68 9.78
N GLU A 17 -11.63 -8.45 9.81
CA GLU A 17 -12.57 -7.96 8.80
C GLU A 17 -11.95 -7.88 7.39
N LEU A 18 -10.67 -7.45 7.31
CA LEU A 18 -9.94 -7.40 6.04
C LEU A 18 -9.70 -8.79 5.47
N ALA A 19 -9.38 -9.77 6.31
CA ALA A 19 -9.18 -11.16 5.89
C ALA A 19 -10.49 -11.76 5.35
N MET A 20 -11.60 -11.54 6.04
CA MET A 20 -12.94 -11.97 5.57
C MET A 20 -13.29 -11.30 4.22
N THR A 21 -13.07 -10.01 4.08
CA THR A 21 -13.31 -9.26 2.83
C THR A 21 -12.45 -9.79 1.69
N LEU A 22 -11.19 -10.13 1.97
CA LEU A 22 -10.28 -10.72 1.00
C LEU A 22 -10.79 -12.08 0.50
N ASP A 23 -11.22 -12.94 1.40
CA ASP A 23 -11.73 -14.27 1.05
C ASP A 23 -13.02 -14.18 0.26
N GLN A 24 -13.95 -13.28 0.64
CA GLN A 24 -15.16 -13.01 -0.14
C GLN A 24 -14.82 -12.51 -1.56
N GLY A 25 -13.86 -11.59 -1.68
CA GLY A 25 -13.42 -11.10 -2.98
C GLY A 25 -12.85 -12.19 -3.88
N LYS A 26 -12.05 -13.12 -3.30
CA LYS A 26 -11.52 -14.28 -4.04
C LYS A 26 -12.63 -15.22 -4.53
N LEU A 27 -13.63 -15.49 -3.69
CA LEU A 27 -14.77 -16.30 -4.08
C LEU A 27 -15.60 -15.66 -5.21
N GLU A 28 -15.74 -14.33 -5.20
CA GLU A 28 -16.40 -13.61 -6.30
C GLU A 28 -15.59 -13.70 -7.60
N LEU A 29 -14.26 -13.62 -7.56
CA LEU A 29 -13.41 -13.84 -8.74
C LEU A 29 -13.57 -15.23 -9.31
N GLU A 30 -13.61 -16.26 -8.45
CA GLU A 30 -13.87 -17.64 -8.86
C GLU A 30 -15.24 -17.78 -9.53
N LYS A 31 -16.28 -17.18 -8.96
CA LYS A 31 -17.64 -17.17 -9.54
C LYS A 31 -17.63 -16.54 -10.94
N ILE A 32 -16.99 -15.38 -11.13
CA ILE A 32 -16.90 -14.73 -12.44
C ILE A 32 -16.17 -15.64 -13.44
N THR A 33 -15.08 -16.27 -13.02
CA THR A 33 -14.31 -17.21 -13.85
C THR A 33 -15.16 -18.39 -14.30
N ASN A 34 -15.98 -18.95 -13.39
CA ASN A 34 -16.89 -20.04 -13.68
C ASN A 34 -18.01 -19.61 -14.66
N ASN A 35 -18.53 -18.37 -14.52
CA ASN A 35 -19.49 -17.79 -15.45
C ASN A 35 -18.89 -17.69 -16.86
N ILE A 36 -17.70 -17.12 -17.00
CA ILE A 36 -16.99 -17.02 -18.29
C ILE A 36 -16.78 -18.41 -18.91
N SER A 37 -16.40 -19.39 -18.11
CA SER A 37 -16.23 -20.78 -18.58
C SER A 37 -17.53 -21.37 -19.10
N SER A 38 -18.64 -21.14 -18.39
CA SER A 38 -19.98 -21.57 -18.80
C SER A 38 -20.43 -20.92 -20.12
N LEU A 39 -20.23 -19.59 -20.25
CA LEU A 39 -20.55 -18.86 -21.48
C LEU A 39 -19.73 -19.36 -22.68
N ASN A 40 -18.43 -19.63 -22.47
CA ASN A 40 -17.58 -20.22 -23.51
C ASN A 40 -18.09 -21.62 -23.95
N SER A 41 -18.56 -22.44 -23.01
CA SER A 41 -19.15 -23.74 -23.31
C SER A 41 -20.41 -23.62 -24.14
N GLN A 42 -21.26 -22.63 -23.84
CA GLN A 42 -22.48 -22.35 -24.61
C GLN A 42 -22.11 -21.89 -26.05
N ILE A 43 -21.12 -21.03 -26.20
CA ILE A 43 -20.63 -20.60 -27.53
C ILE A 43 -20.11 -21.80 -28.33
N ALA A 44 -19.37 -22.71 -27.70
CA ALA A 44 -18.89 -23.92 -28.37
C ALA A 44 -20.04 -24.80 -28.87
N THR A 45 -21.11 -24.98 -28.07
CA THR A 45 -22.32 -25.72 -28.46
C THR A 45 -23.04 -25.04 -29.63
N LEU A 46 -23.32 -23.73 -29.51
CA LEU A 46 -23.97 -22.96 -30.58
C LEU A 46 -23.15 -22.93 -31.86
N THR A 47 -21.83 -22.88 -31.76
CA THR A 47 -20.94 -22.95 -32.92
C THR A 47 -21.02 -24.28 -33.64
N THR A 48 -21.19 -25.37 -32.91
CA THR A 48 -21.35 -26.72 -33.46
C THR A 48 -22.71 -26.87 -34.13
N GLU A 49 -23.76 -26.41 -33.46
CA GLU A 49 -25.15 -26.42 -33.99
C GLU A 49 -25.24 -25.56 -35.26
N LYS A 50 -24.67 -24.37 -35.28
CA LYS A 50 -24.62 -23.51 -36.45
C LYS A 50 -24.00 -24.20 -37.68
N LYS A 51 -22.99 -25.05 -37.52
CA LYS A 51 -22.36 -25.76 -38.64
C LYS A 51 -23.30 -26.76 -39.28
N SER A 52 -24.26 -27.30 -38.52
CA SER A 52 -25.22 -28.30 -38.97
C SER A 52 -26.56 -27.67 -39.40
N ALA A 53 -26.77 -26.39 -39.10
CA ALA A 53 -28.01 -25.68 -39.34
C ALA A 53 -28.20 -25.25 -40.80
N PRO A 54 -29.46 -25.18 -41.31
CA PRO A 54 -29.77 -24.61 -42.61
C PRO A 54 -29.30 -23.15 -42.72
N ALA A 55 -28.99 -22.70 -43.93
CA ALA A 55 -28.50 -21.35 -44.18
C ALA A 55 -29.42 -20.23 -43.63
N SER A 56 -30.76 -20.50 -43.63
CA SER A 56 -31.77 -19.57 -43.09
C SER A 56 -31.66 -19.35 -41.56
N GLU A 57 -31.06 -20.27 -40.83
CA GLU A 57 -30.98 -20.24 -39.38
C GLU A 57 -29.59 -19.78 -38.89
N GLN A 58 -28.56 -19.85 -39.74
CA GLN A 58 -27.18 -19.53 -39.36
C GLN A 58 -26.98 -18.09 -38.86
N LEU A 59 -27.81 -17.14 -39.33
CA LEU A 59 -27.80 -15.76 -38.85
C LEU A 59 -28.22 -15.67 -37.38
N SER A 60 -29.26 -16.41 -36.99
CA SER A 60 -29.75 -16.46 -35.59
C SER A 60 -28.68 -16.98 -34.66
N TYR A 61 -28.01 -18.08 -35.00
CA TYR A 61 -26.90 -18.60 -34.22
C TYR A 61 -25.73 -17.59 -34.12
N THR A 62 -25.48 -16.87 -35.21
CA THR A 62 -24.42 -15.83 -35.22
C THR A 62 -24.73 -14.74 -34.21
N THR A 63 -25.99 -14.25 -34.18
CA THR A 63 -26.43 -13.22 -33.24
C THR A 63 -26.31 -13.70 -31.80
N GLN A 64 -26.78 -14.92 -31.49
CA GLN A 64 -26.67 -15.49 -30.14
C GLN A 64 -25.21 -15.64 -29.70
N ILE A 65 -24.31 -16.09 -30.57
CA ILE A 65 -22.88 -16.18 -30.26
C ILE A 65 -22.31 -14.80 -29.99
N GLN A 66 -22.67 -13.77 -30.74
CA GLN A 66 -22.22 -12.40 -30.52
C GLN A 66 -22.72 -11.84 -29.20
N GLU A 67 -23.96 -12.12 -28.80
CA GLU A 67 -24.52 -11.72 -27.52
C GLU A 67 -23.73 -12.33 -26.36
N LEU A 68 -23.46 -13.64 -26.39
CA LEU A 68 -22.66 -14.33 -25.39
C LEU A 68 -21.23 -13.80 -25.34
N GLN A 69 -20.63 -13.45 -26.50
CA GLN A 69 -19.31 -12.84 -26.55
C GLN A 69 -19.28 -11.45 -25.89
N MET A 70 -20.35 -10.67 -26.05
CA MET A 70 -20.46 -9.38 -25.33
C MET A 70 -20.61 -9.59 -23.83
N GLU A 71 -21.37 -10.59 -23.41
CA GLU A 71 -21.52 -10.95 -22.01
C GLU A 71 -20.18 -11.38 -21.39
N ILE A 72 -19.40 -12.19 -22.10
CA ILE A 72 -18.03 -12.55 -21.67
C ILE A 72 -17.16 -11.30 -21.48
N LYS A 73 -17.20 -10.35 -22.41
CA LYS A 73 -16.43 -9.10 -22.27
C LYS A 73 -16.85 -8.28 -21.05
N GLN A 74 -18.15 -8.28 -20.73
CA GLN A 74 -18.65 -7.63 -19.52
C GLN A 74 -18.13 -8.34 -18.26
N GLU A 75 -18.16 -9.68 -18.26
CA GLU A 75 -17.63 -10.44 -17.13
C GLU A 75 -16.10 -10.33 -16.99
N GLU A 76 -15.36 -10.25 -18.09
CA GLU A 76 -13.91 -9.95 -18.08
C GLU A 76 -13.61 -8.57 -17.48
N TYR A 77 -14.45 -7.58 -17.76
CA TYR A 77 -14.33 -6.25 -17.14
C TYR A 77 -14.62 -6.32 -15.63
N ASN A 78 -15.70 -7.01 -15.25
CA ASN A 78 -16.07 -7.22 -13.85
C ASN A 78 -14.95 -7.94 -13.10
N TYR A 79 -14.33 -8.95 -13.72
CA TYR A 79 -13.15 -9.65 -13.17
C TYR A 79 -12.01 -8.68 -12.86
N LYS A 80 -11.63 -7.84 -13.81
CA LYS A 80 -10.54 -6.87 -13.63
C LYS A 80 -10.81 -5.88 -12.50
N VAL A 81 -12.04 -5.39 -12.41
CA VAL A 81 -12.44 -4.47 -11.32
C VAL A 81 -12.33 -5.17 -9.96
N LYS A 82 -12.85 -6.39 -9.87
CA LYS A 82 -12.78 -7.18 -8.63
C LYS A 82 -11.35 -7.58 -8.27
N GLU A 83 -10.52 -7.93 -9.25
CA GLU A 83 -9.10 -8.23 -9.05
C GLU A 83 -8.35 -7.04 -8.45
N LEU A 84 -8.61 -5.82 -8.92
CA LEU A 84 -8.02 -4.62 -8.35
C LEU A 84 -8.45 -4.40 -6.89
N GLU A 85 -9.70 -4.68 -6.56
CA GLU A 85 -10.22 -4.60 -5.19
C GLU A 85 -9.55 -5.62 -4.28
N VAL A 86 -9.49 -6.89 -4.70
CA VAL A 86 -8.82 -7.98 -3.99
C VAL A 86 -7.34 -7.65 -3.75
N ASN A 87 -6.65 -7.15 -4.77
CA ASN A 87 -5.24 -6.77 -4.65
C ASN A 87 -5.02 -5.59 -3.67
N ARG A 88 -5.96 -4.64 -3.59
CA ARG A 88 -5.91 -3.55 -2.59
C ARG A 88 -6.10 -4.10 -1.17
N THR A 89 -7.09 -4.94 -0.97
CA THR A 89 -7.34 -5.57 0.34
C THR A 89 -6.16 -6.42 0.78
N GLN A 90 -5.57 -7.19 -0.14
CA GLN A 90 -4.35 -7.98 0.11
C GLN A 90 -3.19 -7.09 0.57
N LYS A 91 -2.94 -5.98 -0.11
CA LYS A 91 -1.89 -5.02 0.29
C LYS A 91 -2.17 -4.38 1.64
N SER A 92 -3.43 -4.04 1.92
CA SER A 92 -3.80 -3.49 3.23
C SER A 92 -3.54 -4.50 4.34
N LEU A 93 -3.81 -5.79 4.09
CA LEU A 93 -3.53 -6.88 5.01
C LEU A 93 -2.01 -7.05 5.24
N GLU A 94 -1.20 -7.00 4.19
CA GLU A 94 0.27 -7.07 4.28
C GLU A 94 0.86 -5.87 5.04
N GLN A 95 0.22 -4.71 4.96
CA GLN A 95 0.63 -3.48 5.63
C GLN A 95 0.03 -3.31 7.03
N SER A 96 -0.72 -4.29 7.52
CA SER A 96 -1.34 -4.25 8.85
C SER A 96 -0.33 -4.29 9.98
N THR A 97 0.84 -4.85 9.74
CA THR A 97 1.95 -4.86 10.69
C THR A 97 2.85 -3.65 10.47
N VAL A 98 2.91 -2.77 11.46
CA VAL A 98 3.79 -1.60 11.43
C VAL A 98 5.11 -1.96 12.09
N THR A 99 6.19 -1.73 11.37
CA THR A 99 7.56 -1.97 11.85
C THR A 99 8.34 -0.67 11.94
N SER A 100 9.33 -0.63 12.82
CA SER A 100 10.22 0.53 12.91
C SER A 100 11.09 0.65 11.66
N THR A 101 11.22 1.85 11.15
CA THR A 101 12.16 2.19 10.06
C THR A 101 13.49 2.73 10.58
N VAL A 102 13.59 2.98 11.87
CA VAL A 102 14.76 3.59 12.52
C VAL A 102 15.14 2.81 13.77
N ALA A 103 16.43 2.88 14.13
CA ALA A 103 16.89 2.49 15.46
C ALA A 103 16.57 3.60 16.45
N GLY A 104 16.03 3.26 17.60
CA GLY A 104 15.62 4.26 18.58
C GLY A 104 14.96 3.69 19.80
N ILE A 105 14.40 4.60 20.60
CA ILE A 105 13.67 4.27 21.83
C ILE A 105 12.25 4.78 21.69
N VAL A 106 11.26 3.92 21.94
CA VAL A 106 9.84 4.31 21.98
C VAL A 106 9.64 5.32 23.11
N GLN A 107 9.27 6.54 22.74
CA GLN A 107 9.04 7.64 23.71
C GLN A 107 7.61 7.64 24.23
N GLU A 108 6.64 7.58 23.33
CA GLU A 108 5.24 7.76 23.67
C GLU A 108 4.35 6.87 22.81
N ILE A 109 3.31 6.34 23.41
CA ILE A 109 2.22 5.61 22.75
C ILE A 109 0.92 6.29 23.17
N ASN A 110 0.20 6.83 22.20
CA ASN A 110 -1.07 7.52 22.39
C ASN A 110 -2.22 6.61 21.93
N GLU A 111 -2.78 5.82 22.82
CA GLU A 111 -3.91 4.94 22.50
C GLU A 111 -5.19 5.70 22.16
N GLN A 112 -5.30 6.94 22.63
CA GLN A 112 -6.41 7.82 22.28
C GLN A 112 -5.98 8.79 21.21
N GLN A 113 -6.62 8.70 20.04
CA GLN A 113 -6.47 9.69 19.00
C GLN A 113 -6.96 11.04 19.52
N GLY A 114 -6.07 12.00 19.62
CA GLY A 114 -6.35 13.33 20.09
C GLY A 114 -5.62 14.37 19.26
N THR A 115 -6.09 15.61 19.35
CA THR A 115 -5.41 16.75 18.76
C THR A 115 -4.58 17.43 19.84
N ASP A 116 -3.38 17.85 19.52
CA ASP A 116 -2.56 18.65 20.44
C ASP A 116 -3.26 20.01 20.64
N PRO A 117 -3.64 20.35 21.88
CA PRO A 117 -4.38 21.59 22.13
C PRO A 117 -3.56 22.85 21.87
N SER A 118 -2.22 22.74 21.76
CA SER A 118 -1.33 23.90 21.54
C SER A 118 -1.07 24.15 20.05
N THR A 119 -1.01 23.10 19.23
CA THR A 119 -0.70 23.20 17.80
C THR A 119 -1.90 22.92 16.88
N GLY A 120 -2.96 22.29 17.40
CA GLY A 120 -4.12 21.87 16.60
C GLY A 120 -3.84 20.67 15.69
N GLU A 121 -2.65 20.07 15.78
CA GLU A 121 -2.27 18.92 14.96
C GLU A 121 -2.69 17.60 15.62
N SER A 122 -2.97 16.60 14.79
CA SER A 122 -3.27 15.25 15.28
C SER A 122 -2.02 14.64 15.94
N LYS A 123 -2.18 14.16 17.17
CA LYS A 123 -1.09 13.46 17.87
C LYS A 123 -0.78 12.14 17.16
N PRO A 124 0.51 11.85 16.92
CA PRO A 124 0.89 10.55 16.37
C PRO A 124 0.55 9.44 17.37
N PHE A 125 0.12 8.27 16.86
CA PHE A 125 -0.14 7.10 17.70
C PHE A 125 1.08 6.69 18.50
N MET A 126 2.26 6.70 17.88
CA MET A 126 3.53 6.34 18.51
C MET A 126 4.64 7.28 18.06
N SER A 127 5.51 7.68 18.97
CA SER A 127 6.74 8.42 18.68
C SER A 127 7.98 7.63 19.09
N ILE A 128 9.00 7.65 18.23
CA ILE A 128 10.27 6.97 18.46
C ILE A 128 11.37 8.03 18.40
N LEU A 129 12.14 8.13 19.47
CA LEU A 129 13.37 8.93 19.50
C LEU A 129 14.49 8.13 18.82
N SER A 130 14.91 8.55 17.64
CA SER A 130 16.02 7.91 16.95
C SER A 130 17.33 8.05 17.73
N THR A 131 18.03 6.93 17.90
CA THR A 131 19.39 6.88 18.47
C THR A 131 20.48 6.88 17.38
N GLY A 132 20.08 7.01 16.11
CA GLY A 132 20.97 7.04 14.96
C GLY A 132 21.77 8.36 14.84
N LYS A 133 22.46 8.49 13.72
CA LYS A 133 23.20 9.71 13.40
C LYS A 133 22.26 10.89 13.19
N TYR A 134 22.50 11.97 13.89
CA TYR A 134 21.77 13.22 13.74
C TYR A 134 22.32 14.05 12.58
N ARG A 135 21.45 14.86 11.96
CA ARG A 135 21.84 15.90 11.01
C ARG A 135 21.42 17.25 11.56
N ILE A 136 22.36 18.18 11.57
CA ILE A 136 22.08 19.57 11.93
C ILE A 136 22.00 20.37 10.64
N LYS A 137 20.89 21.09 10.47
CA LYS A 137 20.69 22.01 9.35
C LYS A 137 20.97 23.43 9.85
N GLY A 138 22.01 24.04 9.33
CA GLY A 138 22.39 25.42 9.62
C GLY A 138 22.21 26.34 8.42
N LYS A 139 22.17 27.66 8.68
CA LYS A 139 22.28 28.69 7.65
C LYS A 139 23.65 29.37 7.86
N ILE A 140 24.37 29.55 6.77
CA ILE A 140 25.63 30.27 6.77
C ILE A 140 25.51 31.53 5.91
N SER A 141 26.23 32.58 6.26
CA SER A 141 26.31 33.79 5.45
C SER A 141 27.16 33.56 4.21
N GLU A 142 26.85 34.24 3.13
CA GLU A 142 27.54 34.15 1.85
C GLU A 142 29.06 34.43 1.97
N GLN A 143 29.45 35.26 2.91
CA GLN A 143 30.86 35.60 3.19
C GLN A 143 31.69 34.42 3.72
N ASN A 144 31.06 33.46 4.41
CA ASN A 144 31.75 32.34 5.07
C ASN A 144 31.54 31.01 4.30
N ILE A 145 30.84 31.02 3.18
CA ILE A 145 30.50 29.81 2.42
C ILE A 145 31.75 29.16 1.79
N GLY A 146 32.80 29.98 1.51
CA GLY A 146 34.03 29.51 0.91
C GLY A 146 34.87 28.59 1.81
N ASP A 147 34.65 28.64 3.12
CA ASP A 147 35.38 27.83 4.11
C ASP A 147 34.72 26.44 4.35
N LEU A 148 33.53 26.22 3.78
CA LEU A 148 32.79 24.99 3.94
C LEU A 148 32.75 24.15 2.65
N THR A 149 33.55 23.11 2.63
CA THR A 149 33.49 22.09 1.57
C THR A 149 32.89 20.77 2.11
N PRO A 150 32.22 19.98 1.28
CA PRO A 150 31.76 18.64 1.67
C PRO A 150 32.94 17.81 2.24
N GLY A 151 32.75 17.23 3.42
CA GLY A 151 33.80 16.50 4.14
C GLY A 151 34.55 17.30 5.19
N THR A 152 34.35 18.62 5.27
CA THR A 152 34.99 19.46 6.33
C THR A 152 34.45 19.04 7.70
N GLN A 153 35.39 18.80 8.64
CA GLN A 153 35.04 18.54 10.04
C GLN A 153 34.58 19.82 10.73
N VAL A 154 33.48 19.74 11.43
CA VAL A 154 32.91 20.85 12.18
C VAL A 154 32.69 20.45 13.64
N THR A 155 32.93 21.41 14.53
CA THR A 155 32.67 21.28 15.96
C THR A 155 31.37 22.00 16.28
N ILE A 156 30.44 21.27 16.89
CA ILE A 156 29.11 21.75 17.28
C ILE A 156 29.10 21.86 18.80
N ARG A 157 28.73 23.04 19.32
CA ARG A 157 28.64 23.28 20.76
C ARG A 157 27.19 23.61 21.14
N SER A 158 26.74 23.06 22.25
CA SER A 158 25.46 23.44 22.84
C SER A 158 25.50 24.92 23.29
N ARG A 159 24.37 25.61 23.06
CA ARG A 159 24.20 26.97 23.60
C ARG A 159 23.68 26.97 25.04
N VAL A 160 23.19 25.80 25.50
CA VAL A 160 22.57 25.64 26.82
C VAL A 160 23.54 25.01 27.81
N ASN A 161 24.40 24.11 27.33
CA ASN A 161 25.40 23.43 28.13
C ASN A 161 26.74 23.47 27.39
N GLU A 162 27.66 24.32 27.86
CA GLU A 162 28.98 24.58 27.20
C GLU A 162 29.89 23.33 27.18
N ASP A 163 29.67 22.37 28.07
CA ASP A 163 30.44 21.13 28.15
C ASP A 163 29.99 20.09 27.07
N GLU A 164 28.84 20.31 26.43
CA GLU A 164 28.36 19.43 25.36
C GLU A 164 28.93 19.84 24.01
N ILE A 165 29.91 19.06 23.56
CA ILE A 165 30.58 19.25 22.27
C ILE A 165 30.42 18.01 21.42
N TRP A 166 29.96 18.20 20.18
CA TRP A 166 29.86 17.15 19.17
C TRP A 166 30.77 17.48 17.96
N THR A 167 31.21 16.46 17.28
CA THR A 167 31.90 16.58 16.00
C THR A 167 31.01 16.06 14.87
N GLY A 168 31.05 16.75 13.75
CA GLY A 168 30.32 16.39 12.55
C GLY A 168 31.14 16.63 11.29
N THR A 169 30.58 16.22 10.16
CA THR A 169 31.12 16.53 8.83
C THR A 169 30.09 17.24 7.98
N VAL A 170 30.51 18.21 7.21
CA VAL A 170 29.65 18.93 6.24
C VAL A 170 29.27 18.02 5.08
#